data_62e1b19e8ef0579b6c7efd4a6cb27834
#
_entry.id   62e1b19e8ef0579b6c7efd4a6cb27834
#
_cell.length_a   1.000
_cell.length_b   1.000
_cell.length_c   1.000
_cell.angle_alpha   90.00
_cell.angle_beta   90.00
_cell.angle_gamma   90.00
#
_symmetry.space_group_name_H-M   'P 1'
#
loop_
_entity.id
_entity.type
_entity.pdbx_description
1 polymer ?
#
loop_
_entity_poly.entity_id
_entity_poly.type
_entity_poly.pdbx_seq_one_letter_code
_entity_poly.pdbx_strand_id
1 'polypeptide(L)'
;MCRVPPASNSPWGSELSPAPGGRRGGARKGTAPTDLPAQAAFEQEFPGASWISARVIRELEEVGGVAEALVASVARRHGLSHAALNALAIIEGHGTPLPTGTVGAQMHITTGSMTSVLDTLERNGYIERLTDPDDRRRVLVDVTPAAQAVLDGLLPEVVQATTAALAGFSARELDEFIDTLGRIRHAIAAVPSDLGSPPRRRTPRRLKRS
;
A
#
# COMPACT_ATOMS: atom_id res chain seq x y z
N MET A 1 -20.79 -22.78 -2.03
CA MET A 1 -21.00 -21.66 -2.98
C MET A 1 -21.40 -20.44 -2.14
N CYS A 2 -20.41 -19.71 -1.61
CA CYS A 2 -20.63 -18.42 -0.92
C CYS A 2 -20.43 -17.32 -1.94
N ARG A 3 -21.50 -16.69 -2.38
CA ARG A 3 -21.46 -15.48 -3.20
C ARG A 3 -21.10 -14.32 -2.31
N VAL A 4 -19.96 -13.70 -2.56
CA VAL A 4 -19.58 -12.38 -2.04
C VAL A 4 -20.36 -11.31 -2.83
N PRO A 5 -20.98 -10.30 -2.19
CA PRO A 5 -21.69 -9.23 -2.89
C PRO A 5 -20.72 -8.35 -3.70
N PRO A 6 -21.21 -7.66 -4.77
CA PRO A 6 -20.36 -6.88 -5.66
C PRO A 6 -19.70 -5.71 -4.94
N ALA A 7 -18.41 -5.52 -5.21
CA ALA A 7 -17.52 -4.60 -4.55
C ALA A 7 -17.89 -3.14 -4.78
N SER A 8 -18.28 -2.47 -3.71
CA SER A 8 -18.01 -1.05 -3.49
C SER A 8 -17.10 -0.83 -2.27
N ASN A 9 -16.45 -1.89 -1.76
CA ASN A 9 -15.58 -1.79 -0.58
C ASN A 9 -14.34 -2.65 -0.75
N SER A 10 -13.20 -2.06 -0.45
CA SER A 10 -11.93 -2.73 -0.15
C SER A 10 -12.20 -3.94 0.75
N PRO A 11 -11.50 -5.09 0.61
CA PRO A 11 -11.66 -6.26 1.48
C PRO A 11 -11.43 -5.99 2.97
N TRP A 12 -11.12 -4.75 3.32
CA TRP A 12 -10.84 -4.28 4.67
C TRP A 12 -11.94 -3.37 5.26
N GLY A 13 -13.13 -3.29 4.68
CA GLY A 13 -14.24 -2.41 5.07
C GLY A 13 -15.45 -3.15 5.63
N SER A 14 -15.74 -2.86 6.90
CA SER A 14 -16.97 -3.10 7.68
C SER A 14 -17.30 -4.54 8.08
N GLU A 15 -16.97 -4.86 9.32
CA GLU A 15 -17.75 -5.48 10.41
C GLU A 15 -16.82 -6.01 11.49
N LEU A 16 -16.44 -5.15 12.42
CA LEU A 16 -15.85 -5.57 13.71
C LEU A 16 -16.86 -5.30 14.81
N SER A 17 -17.52 -6.36 15.29
CA SER A 17 -18.25 -6.35 16.57
C SER A 17 -17.28 -6.09 17.72
N PRO A 18 -17.65 -5.28 18.74
CA PRO A 18 -16.73 -4.92 19.81
C PRO A 18 -16.53 -6.09 20.78
N ALA A 19 -15.26 -6.40 21.05
CA ALA A 19 -14.84 -7.29 22.13
C ALA A 19 -14.90 -6.58 23.51
N PRO A 20 -15.17 -7.31 24.62
CA PRO A 20 -15.40 -6.71 25.94
C PRO A 20 -14.12 -6.20 26.59
N GLY A 21 -14.26 -5.08 27.30
CA GLY A 21 -13.25 -4.25 27.91
C GLY A 21 -12.12 -4.95 28.67
N GLY A 22 -10.89 -4.61 28.29
CA GLY A 22 -9.64 -4.92 28.97
C GLY A 22 -9.06 -3.68 29.63
N ARG A 23 -8.54 -3.83 30.84
CA ARG A 23 -8.05 -2.83 31.80
C ARG A 23 -6.99 -1.91 31.23
N ARG A 24 -7.06 -0.63 31.61
CA ARG A 24 -6.08 0.43 31.34
C ARG A 24 -4.69 0.00 31.78
N GLY A 25 -3.81 -0.28 30.82
CA GLY A 25 -2.37 -0.41 30.99
C GLY A 25 -1.71 0.90 30.61
N GLY A 26 -0.86 1.43 31.54
CA GLY A 26 -0.23 2.74 31.41
C GLY A 26 0.58 2.88 30.12
N ALA A 27 0.46 4.04 29.50
CA ALA A 27 1.24 4.45 28.35
C ALA A 27 2.74 4.33 28.65
N ARG A 28 3.41 3.36 28.04
CA ARG A 28 4.86 3.36 27.91
C ARG A 28 5.23 4.50 26.97
N LYS A 29 5.99 5.47 27.47
CA LYS A 29 6.64 6.49 26.65
C LYS A 29 7.44 5.76 25.57
N GLY A 30 6.92 5.77 24.34
CA GLY A 30 7.63 5.31 23.17
C GLY A 30 8.89 6.15 23.02
N THR A 31 10.02 5.48 22.88
CA THR A 31 11.30 6.07 22.48
C THR A 31 11.06 6.84 21.18
N ALA A 32 11.41 8.13 21.18
CA ALA A 32 11.27 8.97 19.98
C ALA A 32 12.07 8.33 18.83
N PRO A 33 11.48 8.19 17.63
CA PRO A 33 12.21 7.72 16.48
C PRO A 33 13.28 8.73 16.10
N THR A 34 14.41 8.21 15.90
CA THR A 34 15.71 8.78 15.68
C THR A 34 15.79 9.40 14.28
N ASP A 35 16.51 10.52 14.20
CA ASP A 35 17.32 11.00 13.09
C ASP A 35 16.73 11.93 12.03
N LEU A 36 15.64 12.63 12.29
CA LEU A 36 15.54 13.97 11.69
C LEU A 36 16.38 14.93 12.55
N PRO A 37 17.20 15.85 11.97
CA PRO A 37 17.90 16.86 12.72
C PRO A 37 16.92 17.56 13.66
N ALA A 38 17.38 17.93 14.87
CA ALA A 38 16.52 18.65 15.79
C ALA A 38 15.84 19.81 15.05
N GLN A 39 14.61 20.15 15.39
CA GLN A 39 13.81 21.15 14.67
C GLN A 39 14.61 22.41 14.32
N ALA A 40 15.42 22.93 15.27
CA ALA A 40 16.26 24.10 15.06
C ALA A 40 17.31 23.91 13.95
N ALA A 41 17.92 22.73 13.85
CA ALA A 41 18.89 22.44 12.78
C ALA A 41 18.20 22.32 11.40
N PHE A 42 17.01 21.71 11.36
CA PHE A 42 16.21 21.62 10.15
C PHE A 42 15.79 23.01 9.63
N GLU A 43 15.29 23.88 10.54
CA GLU A 43 14.85 25.23 10.18
C GLU A 43 16.03 26.12 9.73
N GLN A 44 17.22 25.87 10.27
CA GLN A 44 18.45 26.54 9.83
C GLN A 44 18.91 26.08 8.44
N GLU A 45 18.81 24.79 8.15
CA GLU A 45 19.22 24.20 6.87
C GLU A 45 18.18 24.48 5.75
N PHE A 46 16.90 24.49 6.10
CA PHE A 46 15.77 24.69 5.18
C PHE A 46 14.86 25.85 5.63
N PRO A 47 15.30 27.11 5.48
CA PRO A 47 14.51 28.27 5.90
C PRO A 47 13.14 28.30 5.20
N GLY A 48 12.08 28.40 6.00
CA GLY A 48 10.69 28.43 5.50
C GLY A 48 10.05 27.08 5.21
N ALA A 49 10.78 25.96 5.39
CA ALA A 49 10.21 24.63 5.29
C ALA A 49 9.45 24.26 6.59
N SER A 50 8.39 23.47 6.44
CA SER A 50 7.63 22.98 7.58
C SER A 50 8.26 21.73 8.17
N TRP A 51 8.89 21.85 9.34
CA TRP A 51 9.38 20.71 10.12
C TRP A 51 8.33 19.64 10.36
N ILE A 52 7.13 20.06 10.79
CA ILE A 52 6.05 19.10 11.08
C ILE A 52 5.62 18.33 9.84
N SER A 53 5.59 18.97 8.66
CA SER A 53 5.24 18.30 7.41
C SER A 53 6.29 17.25 7.02
N ALA A 54 7.58 17.58 7.13
CA ALA A 54 8.68 16.65 6.88
C ALA A 54 8.61 15.45 7.83
N ARG A 55 8.36 15.73 9.12
CA ARG A 55 8.21 14.70 10.13
C ARG A 55 7.01 13.77 9.86
N VAL A 56 5.86 14.31 9.49
CA VAL A 56 4.67 13.50 9.15
C VAL A 56 4.96 12.54 8.00
N ILE A 57 5.60 13.01 6.93
CA ILE A 57 5.97 12.14 5.81
C ILE A 57 6.91 11.02 6.27
N ARG A 58 7.92 11.35 7.08
CA ARG A 58 8.86 10.37 7.62
C ARG A 58 8.18 9.30 8.48
N GLU A 59 7.29 9.71 9.38
CA GLU A 59 6.53 8.78 10.23
C GLU A 59 5.63 7.86 9.40
N LEU A 60 5.02 8.39 8.32
CA LEU A 60 4.22 7.59 7.39
C LEU A 60 5.06 6.53 6.66
N GLU A 61 6.27 6.89 6.22
CA GLU A 61 7.20 5.94 5.58
C GLU A 61 7.62 4.85 6.56
N GLU A 62 7.97 5.22 7.79
CA GLU A 62 8.40 4.26 8.82
C GLU A 62 7.26 3.31 9.22
N VAL A 63 6.08 3.84 9.54
CA VAL A 63 4.90 3.01 9.87
C VAL A 63 4.51 2.13 8.69
N GLY A 64 4.55 2.67 7.47
CA GLY A 64 4.29 1.89 6.25
C GLY A 64 5.23 0.70 6.11
N GLY A 65 6.54 0.90 6.32
CA GLY A 65 7.54 -0.16 6.28
C GLY A 65 7.32 -1.25 7.35
N VAL A 66 6.98 -0.83 8.59
CA VAL A 66 6.69 -1.78 9.68
C VAL A 66 5.41 -2.58 9.39
N ALA A 67 4.37 -1.93 8.90
CA ALA A 67 3.11 -2.59 8.53
C ALA A 67 3.32 -3.59 7.37
N GLU A 68 4.08 -3.19 6.33
CA GLU A 68 4.47 -4.09 5.25
C GLU A 68 5.25 -5.30 5.76
N ALA A 69 6.23 -5.10 6.65
CA ALA A 69 7.03 -6.17 7.23
C ALA A 69 6.19 -7.18 8.03
N LEU A 70 5.17 -6.71 8.75
CA LEU A 70 4.22 -7.57 9.46
C LEU A 70 3.48 -8.48 8.48
N VAL A 71 2.83 -7.92 7.47
CA VAL A 71 2.07 -8.69 6.46
C VAL A 71 3.01 -9.61 5.67
N ALA A 72 4.18 -9.12 5.25
CA ALA A 72 5.18 -9.92 4.56
C ALA A 72 5.68 -11.11 5.39
N SER A 73 5.74 -10.98 6.72
CA SER A 73 6.14 -12.08 7.60
C SER A 73 5.14 -13.24 7.56
N VAL A 74 3.85 -12.92 7.49
CA VAL A 74 2.77 -13.92 7.33
C VAL A 74 2.82 -14.53 5.93
N ALA A 75 2.87 -13.70 4.88
CA ALA A 75 2.89 -14.16 3.48
C ALA A 75 4.04 -15.16 3.21
N ARG A 76 5.23 -14.91 3.75
CA ARG A 76 6.39 -15.81 3.59
C ARG A 76 6.16 -17.20 4.15
N ARG A 77 5.36 -17.39 5.21
CA ARG A 77 5.02 -18.72 5.73
C ARG A 77 4.22 -19.56 4.72
N HIS A 78 3.50 -18.88 3.83
CA HIS A 78 2.73 -19.48 2.73
C HIS A 78 3.47 -19.43 1.38
N GLY A 79 4.77 -19.13 1.38
CA GLY A 79 5.59 -19.10 0.16
C GLY A 79 5.36 -17.87 -0.76
N LEU A 80 4.69 -16.84 -0.26
CA LEU A 80 4.41 -15.62 -1.02
C LEU A 80 5.28 -14.43 -0.57
N SER A 81 5.64 -13.55 -1.53
CA SER A 81 6.11 -12.22 -1.21
C SER A 81 4.92 -11.30 -0.86
N HIS A 82 5.17 -10.19 -0.18
CA HIS A 82 4.14 -9.16 0.06
C HIS A 82 3.50 -8.66 -1.23
N ALA A 83 4.31 -8.41 -2.26
CA ALA A 83 3.79 -7.97 -3.56
C ALA A 83 2.92 -9.03 -4.25
N ALA A 84 3.30 -10.32 -4.12
CA ALA A 84 2.51 -11.43 -4.64
C ALA A 84 1.15 -11.56 -3.92
N LEU A 85 1.16 -11.49 -2.58
CA LEU A 85 -0.08 -11.48 -1.79
C LEU A 85 -0.98 -10.30 -2.16
N ASN A 86 -0.41 -9.09 -2.29
CA ASN A 86 -1.17 -7.89 -2.65
C ASN A 86 -1.83 -8.03 -4.02
N ALA A 87 -1.09 -8.55 -5.02
CA ALA A 87 -1.64 -8.79 -6.36
C ALA A 87 -2.79 -9.81 -6.31
N LEU A 88 -2.61 -10.93 -5.62
CA LEU A 88 -3.64 -11.96 -5.49
C LEU A 88 -4.88 -11.44 -4.76
N ALA A 89 -4.71 -10.69 -3.67
CA ALA A 89 -5.83 -10.12 -2.92
C ALA A 89 -6.63 -9.10 -3.74
N ILE A 90 -5.96 -8.31 -4.60
CA ILE A 90 -6.62 -7.37 -5.52
C ILE A 90 -7.42 -8.13 -6.58
N ILE A 91 -6.83 -9.16 -7.21
CA ILE A 91 -7.48 -9.92 -8.29
C ILE A 91 -8.68 -10.70 -7.72
N GLU A 92 -8.48 -11.42 -6.62
CA GLU A 92 -9.54 -12.19 -5.95
C GLU A 92 -10.67 -11.29 -5.46
N GLY A 93 -10.35 -10.18 -4.80
CA GLY A 93 -11.34 -9.24 -4.27
C GLY A 93 -12.19 -8.55 -5.36
N HIS A 94 -11.74 -8.55 -6.62
CA HIS A 94 -12.51 -8.02 -7.75
C HIS A 94 -13.61 -9.01 -8.21
N GLY A 95 -13.40 -10.31 -8.02
CA GLY A 95 -14.36 -11.37 -8.31
C GLY A 95 -14.61 -11.66 -9.79
N THR A 96 -13.86 -11.01 -10.68
CA THR A 96 -13.88 -11.23 -12.15
C THR A 96 -12.49 -10.96 -12.72
N PRO A 97 -12.14 -11.53 -13.91
CA PRO A 97 -10.86 -11.26 -14.53
C PRO A 97 -10.57 -9.77 -14.69
N LEU A 98 -9.36 -9.35 -14.30
CA LEU A 98 -8.99 -7.96 -14.15
C LEU A 98 -7.87 -7.58 -15.13
N PRO A 99 -7.93 -6.43 -15.84
CA PRO A 99 -6.83 -5.97 -16.66
C PRO A 99 -5.54 -5.79 -15.84
N THR A 100 -4.41 -6.28 -16.36
CA THR A 100 -3.11 -6.18 -15.68
C THR A 100 -2.74 -4.76 -15.27
N GLY A 101 -3.09 -3.76 -16.10
CA GLY A 101 -2.88 -2.34 -15.80
C GLY A 101 -3.66 -1.86 -14.58
N THR A 102 -4.87 -2.40 -14.34
CA THR A 102 -5.69 -2.07 -13.18
C THR A 102 -5.06 -2.60 -11.89
N VAL A 103 -4.52 -3.84 -11.93
CA VAL A 103 -3.77 -4.41 -10.79
C VAL A 103 -2.58 -3.51 -10.44
N GLY A 104 -1.79 -3.09 -11.46
CA GLY A 104 -0.64 -2.19 -11.26
C GLY A 104 -1.00 -0.84 -10.66
N ALA A 105 -2.09 -0.25 -11.14
CA ALA A 105 -2.57 1.03 -10.63
C ALA A 105 -2.97 0.93 -9.14
N GLN A 106 -3.64 -0.15 -8.73
CA GLN A 106 -4.05 -0.37 -7.35
C GLN A 106 -2.86 -0.70 -6.41
N MET A 107 -1.83 -1.39 -6.93
CA MET A 107 -0.61 -1.67 -6.17
C MET A 107 0.33 -0.46 -6.06
N HIS A 108 0.09 0.63 -6.80
CA HIS A 108 0.98 1.79 -6.87
C HIS A 108 2.42 1.46 -7.26
N ILE A 109 2.62 0.46 -8.12
CA ILE A 109 3.94 0.04 -8.61
C ILE A 109 4.11 0.28 -10.11
N THR A 110 5.36 0.27 -10.57
CA THR A 110 5.67 0.44 -11.99
C THR A 110 5.21 -0.74 -12.83
N THR A 111 4.96 -0.52 -14.13
CA THR A 111 4.57 -1.58 -15.07
C THR A 111 5.60 -2.72 -15.10
N GLY A 112 6.90 -2.42 -15.04
CA GLY A 112 7.95 -3.43 -15.01
C GLY A 112 7.90 -4.30 -13.76
N SER A 113 7.72 -3.69 -12.58
CA SER A 113 7.56 -4.41 -11.32
C SER A 113 6.30 -5.28 -11.33
N MET A 114 5.20 -4.76 -11.87
CA MET A 114 3.94 -5.50 -12.03
C MET A 114 4.14 -6.75 -12.89
N THR A 115 4.76 -6.61 -14.07
CA THR A 115 5.01 -7.73 -14.98
C THR A 115 5.79 -8.83 -14.26
N SER A 116 6.84 -8.49 -13.53
CA SER A 116 7.65 -9.45 -12.77
C SER A 116 6.84 -10.19 -11.68
N VAL A 117 5.95 -9.49 -10.99
CA VAL A 117 5.08 -10.11 -9.97
C VAL A 117 4.10 -11.08 -10.64
N LEU A 118 3.41 -10.65 -11.71
CA LEU A 118 2.44 -11.49 -12.41
C LEU A 118 3.10 -12.70 -13.08
N ASP A 119 4.28 -12.54 -13.68
CA ASP A 119 5.03 -13.67 -14.27
C ASP A 119 5.42 -14.71 -13.22
N THR A 120 5.73 -14.26 -12.01
CA THR A 120 6.04 -15.17 -10.90
C THR A 120 4.79 -15.90 -10.41
N LEU A 121 3.66 -15.20 -10.29
CA LEU A 121 2.40 -15.80 -9.88
C LEU A 121 1.88 -16.81 -10.91
N GLU A 122 1.98 -16.49 -12.20
CA GLU A 122 1.59 -17.39 -13.30
C GLU A 122 2.47 -18.65 -13.33
N ARG A 123 3.80 -18.49 -13.24
CA ARG A 123 4.74 -19.62 -13.18
C ARG A 123 4.49 -20.55 -11.99
N ASN A 124 4.01 -19.99 -10.88
CA ASN A 124 3.64 -20.77 -9.70
C ASN A 124 2.21 -21.32 -9.77
N GLY A 125 1.48 -21.07 -10.86
CA GLY A 125 0.12 -21.55 -11.06
C GLY A 125 -0.94 -20.85 -10.20
N TYR A 126 -0.67 -19.65 -9.68
CA TYR A 126 -1.60 -18.90 -8.84
C TYR A 126 -2.52 -17.97 -9.63
N ILE A 127 -2.11 -17.56 -10.82
CA ILE A 127 -2.96 -16.81 -11.74
C ILE A 127 -2.93 -17.44 -13.14
N GLU A 128 -3.95 -17.14 -13.91
CA GLU A 128 -3.99 -17.39 -15.35
C GLU A 128 -4.16 -16.07 -16.11
N ARG A 129 -3.60 -16.01 -17.31
CA ARG A 129 -3.77 -14.88 -18.23
C ARG A 129 -4.81 -15.22 -19.29
N LEU A 130 -5.77 -14.34 -19.44
CA LEU A 130 -6.88 -14.48 -20.38
C LEU A 130 -6.82 -13.33 -21.40
N THR A 131 -7.25 -13.63 -22.64
CA THR A 131 -7.46 -12.56 -23.63
C THR A 131 -8.81 -11.91 -23.35
N ASP A 132 -8.84 -10.57 -23.32
CA ASP A 132 -10.08 -9.82 -23.18
C ASP A 132 -10.98 -10.09 -24.41
N PRO A 133 -12.21 -10.55 -24.24
CA PRO A 133 -13.12 -10.84 -25.35
C PRO A 133 -13.49 -9.59 -26.17
N ASP A 134 -13.49 -8.42 -25.54
CA ASP A 134 -13.87 -7.15 -26.17
C ASP A 134 -12.67 -6.42 -26.79
N ASP A 135 -11.43 -6.66 -26.29
CA ASP A 135 -10.21 -6.08 -26.84
C ASP A 135 -9.04 -7.08 -26.76
N ARG A 136 -8.74 -7.73 -27.89
CA ARG A 136 -7.65 -8.71 -28.01
C ARG A 136 -6.24 -8.18 -27.69
N ARG A 137 -6.08 -6.87 -27.55
CA ARG A 137 -4.81 -6.25 -27.13
C ARG A 137 -4.66 -6.19 -25.63
N ARG A 138 -5.76 -6.42 -24.88
CA ARG A 138 -5.78 -6.41 -23.42
C ARG A 138 -5.59 -7.82 -22.89
N VAL A 139 -4.78 -7.91 -21.84
CA VAL A 139 -4.59 -9.14 -21.08
C VAL A 139 -5.29 -8.97 -19.74
N LEU A 140 -6.17 -9.90 -19.44
CA LEU A 140 -6.81 -10.02 -18.14
C LEU A 140 -6.05 -11.05 -17.30
N VAL A 141 -6.14 -10.94 -16.00
CA VAL A 141 -5.64 -11.95 -15.05
C VAL A 141 -6.75 -12.38 -14.11
N ASP A 142 -6.76 -13.64 -13.77
CA ASP A 142 -7.69 -14.21 -12.80
C ASP A 142 -6.94 -15.14 -11.85
N VAL A 143 -7.50 -15.35 -10.64
CA VAL A 143 -6.94 -16.27 -9.66
C VAL A 143 -7.33 -17.71 -9.98
N THR A 144 -6.40 -18.63 -9.78
CA THR A 144 -6.67 -20.06 -9.92
C THR A 144 -7.22 -20.65 -8.61
N PRO A 145 -7.83 -21.85 -8.66
CA PRO A 145 -8.21 -22.58 -7.45
C PRO A 145 -7.03 -22.84 -6.48
N ALA A 146 -5.80 -22.95 -7.02
CA ALA A 146 -4.61 -23.10 -6.19
C ALA A 146 -4.29 -21.83 -5.40
N ALA A 147 -4.46 -20.65 -6.01
CA ALA A 147 -4.32 -19.39 -5.31
C ALA A 147 -5.41 -19.23 -4.23
N GLN A 148 -6.66 -19.56 -4.56
CA GLN A 148 -7.76 -19.49 -3.60
C GLN A 148 -7.48 -20.33 -2.36
N ALA A 149 -6.99 -21.57 -2.52
CA ALA A 149 -6.64 -22.43 -1.40
C ALA A 149 -5.53 -21.84 -0.51
N VAL A 150 -4.54 -21.15 -1.10
CA VAL A 150 -3.50 -20.46 -0.34
C VAL A 150 -4.07 -19.24 0.38
N LEU A 151 -4.89 -18.42 -0.27
CA LEU A 151 -5.50 -17.23 0.32
C LEU A 151 -6.45 -17.59 1.47
N ASP A 152 -7.23 -18.66 1.36
CA ASP A 152 -8.14 -19.15 2.42
C ASP A 152 -7.39 -19.50 3.73
N GLY A 153 -6.16 -20.01 3.62
CA GLY A 153 -5.31 -20.26 4.78
C GLY A 153 -4.59 -19.02 5.30
N LEU A 154 -4.14 -18.16 4.40
CA LEU A 154 -3.27 -17.02 4.71
C LEU A 154 -4.04 -15.82 5.23
N LEU A 155 -5.17 -15.45 4.62
CA LEU A 155 -5.90 -14.23 4.96
C LEU A 155 -6.37 -14.19 6.42
N PRO A 156 -6.89 -15.28 7.03
CA PRO A 156 -7.22 -15.28 8.45
C PRO A 156 -6.01 -14.96 9.36
N GLU A 157 -4.81 -15.45 9.01
CA GLU A 157 -3.61 -15.16 9.77
C GLU A 157 -3.19 -13.68 9.65
N VAL A 158 -3.32 -13.08 8.46
CA VAL A 158 -3.08 -11.63 8.27
C VAL A 158 -4.05 -10.82 9.10
N VAL A 159 -5.36 -11.17 9.06
CA VAL A 159 -6.38 -10.50 9.87
C VAL A 159 -6.07 -10.61 11.36
N GLN A 160 -5.68 -11.79 11.84
CA GLN A 160 -5.30 -12.00 13.23
C GLN A 160 -4.09 -11.14 13.63
N ALA A 161 -3.04 -11.13 12.79
CA ALA A 161 -1.81 -10.38 13.07
C ALA A 161 -2.07 -8.85 13.10
N THR A 162 -2.83 -8.33 12.15
CA THR A 162 -3.17 -6.90 12.09
C THR A 162 -4.10 -6.48 13.23
N THR A 163 -5.09 -7.32 13.57
CA THR A 163 -5.96 -7.10 14.73
C THR A 163 -5.15 -7.06 16.03
N ALA A 164 -4.23 -8.00 16.23
CA ALA A 164 -3.37 -8.03 17.41
C ALA A 164 -2.43 -6.81 17.48
N ALA A 165 -1.90 -6.36 16.35
CA ALA A 165 -1.03 -5.18 16.29
C ALA A 165 -1.76 -3.90 16.70
N LEU A 166 -3.04 -3.78 16.40
CA LEU A 166 -3.83 -2.58 16.67
C LEU A 166 -4.77 -2.71 17.88
N ALA A 167 -4.67 -3.80 18.66
CA ALA A 167 -5.55 -4.07 19.81
C ALA A 167 -5.48 -3.01 20.92
N GLY A 168 -4.45 -2.16 20.94
CA GLY A 168 -4.31 -1.04 21.90
C GLY A 168 -5.12 0.21 21.56
N PHE A 169 -5.75 0.25 20.39
CA PHE A 169 -6.52 1.39 19.90
C PHE A 169 -8.02 1.05 19.88
N SER A 170 -8.86 2.03 20.17
CA SER A 170 -10.31 1.91 20.00
C SER A 170 -10.68 2.04 18.51
N ALA A 171 -11.83 1.48 18.13
CA ALA A 171 -12.37 1.62 16.78
C ALA A 171 -12.47 3.09 16.33
N ARG A 172 -12.92 3.97 17.24
CA ARG A 172 -13.03 5.39 16.97
C ARG A 172 -11.67 6.05 16.65
N GLU A 173 -10.61 5.72 17.41
CA GLU A 173 -9.26 6.26 17.14
C GLU A 173 -8.74 5.78 15.79
N LEU A 174 -9.03 4.53 15.42
CA LEU A 174 -8.64 3.98 14.12
C LEU A 174 -9.42 4.64 12.97
N ASP A 175 -10.72 4.87 13.13
CA ASP A 175 -11.55 5.55 12.11
C ASP A 175 -11.08 6.99 11.89
N GLU A 176 -10.88 7.77 12.98
CA GLU A 176 -10.34 9.14 12.91
C GLU A 176 -8.96 9.20 12.23
N PHE A 177 -8.13 8.17 12.46
CA PHE A 177 -6.82 8.06 11.84
C PHE A 177 -6.94 7.72 10.34
N ILE A 178 -7.82 6.79 9.95
CA ILE A 178 -8.10 6.45 8.54
C ILE A 178 -8.56 7.67 7.77
N ASP A 179 -9.48 8.47 8.33
CA ASP A 179 -9.95 9.71 7.72
C ASP A 179 -8.80 10.71 7.51
N THR A 180 -7.92 10.83 8.49
CA THR A 180 -6.75 11.71 8.40
C THR A 180 -5.78 11.22 7.33
N LEU A 181 -5.50 9.91 7.24
CA LEU A 181 -4.68 9.32 6.18
C LEU A 181 -5.30 9.56 4.80
N GLY A 182 -6.63 9.45 4.67
CA GLY A 182 -7.35 9.75 3.43
C GLY A 182 -7.12 11.19 2.96
N ARG A 183 -7.21 12.16 3.87
CA ARG A 183 -6.95 13.58 3.60
C ARG A 183 -5.49 13.83 3.20
N ILE A 184 -4.53 13.22 3.91
CA ILE A 184 -3.09 13.33 3.60
C ILE A 184 -2.81 12.76 2.22
N ARG A 185 -3.32 11.57 1.90
CA ARG A 185 -3.17 10.94 0.58
C ARG A 185 -3.69 11.83 -0.53
N HIS A 186 -4.86 12.43 -0.35
CA HIS A 186 -5.43 13.35 -1.33
C HIS A 186 -4.57 14.60 -1.51
N ALA A 187 -4.08 15.16 -0.41
CA ALA A 187 -3.20 16.34 -0.45
C ALA A 187 -1.87 16.04 -1.16
N ILE A 188 -1.25 14.88 -0.90
CA ILE A 188 -0.02 14.47 -1.58
C ILE A 188 -0.26 14.27 -3.08
N ALA A 189 -1.37 13.63 -3.46
CA ALA A 189 -1.71 13.39 -4.87
C ALA A 189 -2.00 14.68 -5.64
N ALA A 190 -2.40 15.76 -4.97
CA ALA A 190 -2.63 17.06 -5.56
C ALA A 190 -1.33 17.89 -5.78
N VAL A 191 -0.19 17.44 -5.26
CA VAL A 191 1.10 18.13 -5.46
C VAL A 191 1.56 17.93 -6.91
N PRO A 192 1.84 19.02 -7.66
CA PRO A 192 2.32 18.91 -9.03
C PRO A 192 3.64 18.12 -9.12
N SER A 193 3.74 17.21 -10.08
CA SER A 193 4.91 16.30 -10.24
C SER A 193 6.20 17.02 -10.61
N ASP A 194 6.15 18.29 -11.00
CA ASP A 194 7.29 19.10 -11.40
C ASP A 194 7.96 19.84 -10.23
N LEU A 195 7.36 19.86 -9.05
CA LEU A 195 7.94 20.47 -7.85
C LEU A 195 9.27 19.81 -7.40
N GLY A 196 9.54 18.58 -7.79
CA GLY A 196 10.79 17.85 -7.53
C GLY A 196 11.77 17.82 -8.69
N SER A 197 11.44 18.41 -9.85
CA SER A 197 12.33 18.41 -11.01
C SER A 197 13.38 19.50 -10.87
N PRO A 198 14.70 19.19 -11.00
CA PRO A 198 15.71 20.23 -11.01
C PRO A 198 15.45 21.21 -12.16
N PRO A 199 15.71 22.53 -11.96
CA PRO A 199 15.46 23.53 -13.00
C PRO A 199 16.19 23.11 -14.27
N ARG A 200 15.44 23.02 -15.38
CA ARG A 200 16.03 22.69 -16.70
C ARG A 200 17.20 23.63 -16.94
N ARG A 201 18.42 23.10 -16.98
CA ARG A 201 19.61 23.87 -17.34
C ARG A 201 19.34 24.51 -18.70
N ARG A 202 19.18 25.84 -18.71
CA ARG A 202 19.11 26.61 -19.97
C ARG A 202 20.44 26.38 -20.70
N THR A 203 20.38 25.63 -21.79
CA THR A 203 21.52 25.47 -22.69
C THR A 203 21.96 26.88 -23.15
N PRO A 204 23.21 27.30 -22.96
CA PRO A 204 23.64 28.60 -23.40
C PRO A 204 23.51 28.67 -24.92
N ARG A 205 22.77 29.67 -25.40
CA ARG A 205 22.55 29.94 -26.80
C ARG A 205 23.93 30.24 -27.44
N ARG A 206 24.44 29.34 -28.26
CA ARG A 206 25.68 29.51 -29.00
C ARG A 206 25.55 30.80 -29.83
N LEU A 207 26.28 31.86 -29.44
CA LEU A 207 26.41 33.06 -30.23
C LEU A 207 27.12 32.65 -31.54
N LYS A 208 26.42 32.81 -32.68
CA LYS A 208 27.04 32.72 -34.01
C LYS A 208 28.09 33.84 -34.09
N ARG A 209 29.33 33.45 -34.23
CA ARG A 209 30.39 34.39 -34.63
C ARG A 209 30.15 34.71 -36.12
N SER A 210 29.98 36.01 -36.41
CA SER A 210 30.06 36.60 -37.78
C SER A 210 31.48 36.63 -38.23
#